data_97e708264d8013ca368452475382af3f
#
_entry.id   97e708264d8013ca368452475382af3f
#
_cell.length_a   1.000
_cell.length_b   1.000
_cell.length_c   1.000
_cell.angle_alpha   90.00
_cell.angle_beta   90.00
_cell.angle_gamma   90.00
#
_symmetry.space_group_name_H-M   'P 1'
#
loop_
_entity.id
_entity.type
_entity.pdbx_description
1 polymer ?
#
loop_
_entity_poly.entity_id
_entity_poly.type
_entity_poly.pdbx_seq_one_letter_code
_entity_poly.pdbx_strand_id
1 'polypeptide(L)' 'MEVSNLSELAFLSTLKDFEVARDKIAKDAIETPILSMKTKNSTLFIKPECFQSVGSFKIRAGSYALENIQIEHLKNGLVT' A
#
# COMPACT_ATOMS: atom_id res chain seq x y z
N MET A 1 -6.95 -7.63 -15.44
CA MET A 1 -6.43 -6.81 -16.57
C MET A 1 -5.47 -7.65 -17.39
N GLU A 2 -5.67 -7.67 -18.69
CA GLU A 2 -4.81 -8.40 -19.60
C GLU A 2 -3.76 -7.45 -20.21
N VAL A 3 -2.48 -7.87 -20.20
CA VAL A 3 -1.38 -7.08 -20.75
C VAL A 3 -1.00 -7.67 -22.11
N SER A 4 -1.11 -6.89 -23.17
CA SER A 4 -0.96 -7.36 -24.54
C SER A 4 0.44 -7.18 -25.13
N ASN A 5 1.33 -6.37 -24.50
CA ASN A 5 2.67 -6.12 -25.00
C ASN A 5 3.64 -5.64 -23.91
N LEU A 6 4.94 -5.59 -24.24
CA LEU A 6 5.98 -5.22 -23.30
C LEU A 6 5.92 -3.75 -22.87
N SER A 7 5.40 -2.85 -23.70
CA SER A 7 5.28 -1.44 -23.34
C SER A 7 4.23 -1.24 -22.24
N GLU A 8 3.17 -2.03 -22.23
CA GLU A 8 2.20 -2.03 -21.15
C GLU A 8 2.82 -2.57 -19.86
N LEU A 9 3.64 -3.63 -19.95
CA LEU A 9 4.34 -4.20 -18.79
C LEU A 9 5.27 -3.18 -18.13
N ALA A 10 5.85 -2.26 -18.90
CA ALA A 10 6.75 -1.24 -18.36
C ALA A 10 6.06 -0.29 -17.38
N PHE A 11 4.73 -0.17 -17.42
CA PHE A 11 3.96 0.66 -16.48
C PHE A 11 3.49 -0.10 -15.26
N LEU A 12 3.66 -1.42 -15.22
CA LEU A 12 3.26 -2.22 -14.06
C LEU A 12 4.35 -2.20 -13.01
N SER A 13 3.94 -2.10 -11.74
CA SER A 13 4.85 -2.19 -10.62
C SER A 13 5.41 -3.61 -10.49
N THR A 14 6.69 -3.71 -10.18
CA THR A 14 7.36 -4.99 -9.91
C THR A 14 7.30 -5.33 -8.43
N LEU A 15 7.63 -6.58 -8.08
CA LEU A 15 7.76 -6.98 -6.68
C LEU A 15 8.79 -6.09 -5.96
N LYS A 16 9.88 -5.74 -6.65
CA LYS A 16 10.91 -4.84 -6.09
C LYS A 16 10.35 -3.48 -5.73
N ASP A 17 9.47 -2.93 -6.58
CA ASP A 17 8.83 -1.65 -6.31
C ASP A 17 8.00 -1.71 -5.03
N PHE A 18 7.27 -2.80 -4.80
CA PHE A 18 6.48 -3.00 -3.58
C PHE A 18 7.37 -3.15 -2.35
N GLU A 19 8.48 -3.86 -2.47
CA GLU A 19 9.42 -4.02 -1.36
C GLU A 19 10.02 -2.67 -0.95
N VAL A 20 10.43 -1.85 -1.91
CA VAL A 20 10.95 -0.51 -1.65
C VAL A 20 9.88 0.37 -1.01
N ALA A 21 8.65 0.32 -1.51
CA ALA A 21 7.54 1.08 -0.96
C ALA A 21 7.25 0.65 0.49
N ARG A 22 7.25 -0.65 0.77
CA ARG A 22 7.05 -1.18 2.11
C ARG A 22 8.06 -0.60 3.10
N ASP A 23 9.32 -0.56 2.71
CA ASP A 23 10.38 -0.04 3.58
C ASP A 23 10.21 1.46 3.84
N LYS A 24 9.79 2.21 2.81
CA LYS A 24 9.55 3.65 2.94
C LYS A 24 8.42 3.99 3.89
N ILE A 25 7.37 3.19 3.94
CA ILE A 25 6.19 3.47 4.76
C ILE A 25 6.20 2.74 6.11
N ALA A 26 7.25 1.98 6.43
CA ALA A 26 7.30 1.14 7.62
C ALA A 26 7.11 1.93 8.93
N LYS A 27 7.47 3.20 8.94
CA LYS A 27 7.29 4.07 10.12
C LYS A 27 5.84 4.44 10.38
N ASP A 28 5.00 4.43 9.35
CA ASP A 28 3.60 4.88 9.44
C ASP A 28 2.59 3.74 9.33
N ALA A 29 2.89 2.74 8.52
CA ALA A 29 1.98 1.63 8.25
C ALA A 29 2.36 0.41 9.09
N ILE A 30 1.35 -0.15 9.75
CA ILE A 30 1.51 -1.38 10.53
C ILE A 30 1.45 -2.58 9.58
N GLU A 31 2.31 -3.56 9.81
CA GLU A 31 2.21 -4.85 9.14
C GLU A 31 1.07 -5.63 9.80
N THR A 32 -0.14 -5.51 9.25
CA THR A 32 -1.31 -6.17 9.80
C THR A 32 -1.26 -7.68 9.56
N PRO A 33 -1.79 -8.49 10.48
CA PRO A 33 -1.81 -9.94 10.32
C PRO A 33 -2.75 -10.35 9.19
N ILE A 34 -2.57 -11.58 8.72
CA ILE A 34 -3.55 -12.22 7.83
C ILE A 34 -4.36 -13.18 8.69
N LEU A 35 -5.67 -12.95 8.76
CA LEU A 35 -6.59 -13.80 9.47
C LEU A 35 -7.20 -14.81 8.51
N SER A 36 -7.45 -16.02 8.99
CA SER A 36 -8.13 -17.03 8.20
C SER A 36 -9.46 -17.38 8.83
N MET A 37 -10.48 -17.59 8.01
CA MET A 37 -11.79 -18.01 8.43
C MET A 37 -12.28 -19.12 7.52
N LYS A 38 -12.68 -20.24 8.11
CA LYS A 38 -13.22 -21.35 7.34
C LYS A 38 -14.68 -21.09 7.01
N THR A 39 -15.00 -21.27 5.74
CA THR A 39 -16.39 -21.28 5.27
C THR A 39 -16.79 -22.72 5.00
N LYS A 40 -18.04 -22.95 4.57
CA LYS A 40 -18.55 -24.28 4.30
C LYS A 40 -17.69 -25.04 3.28
N ASN A 41 -17.21 -24.37 2.23
CA ASN A 41 -16.53 -25.00 1.11
C ASN A 41 -15.11 -24.45 0.85
N SER A 42 -14.63 -23.50 1.67
CA SER A 42 -13.34 -22.86 1.40
C SER A 42 -12.76 -22.21 2.65
N THR A 43 -11.58 -21.63 2.49
CA THR A 43 -10.95 -20.80 3.52
C THR A 43 -10.86 -19.37 2.98
N LEU A 44 -11.32 -18.42 3.78
CA LEU A 44 -11.23 -17.00 3.46
C LEU A 44 -10.05 -16.40 4.22
N PHE A 45 -9.17 -15.69 3.51
CA PHE A 45 -8.07 -14.96 4.13
C PHE A 45 -8.41 -13.47 4.15
N ILE A 46 -8.25 -12.85 5.31
CA ILE A 46 -8.60 -11.46 5.54
C ILE A 46 -7.36 -10.72 6.04
N LYS A 47 -7.04 -9.61 5.40
CA LYS A 47 -6.04 -8.68 5.89
C LYS A 47 -6.75 -7.44 6.45
N PRO A 48 -6.90 -7.34 7.80
CA PRO A 48 -7.74 -6.31 8.41
C PRO A 48 -7.03 -4.95 8.45
N GLU A 49 -7.06 -4.23 7.36
CA GLU A 49 -6.42 -2.91 7.29
C GLU A 49 -7.09 -1.84 8.15
N CYS A 50 -8.26 -2.14 8.70
CA CYS A 50 -8.87 -1.30 9.74
C CYS A 50 -8.03 -1.26 11.04
N PHE A 51 -7.05 -2.16 11.19
CA PHE A 51 -6.12 -2.13 12.32
C PHE A 51 -4.99 -1.11 12.16
N GLN A 52 -4.89 -0.47 11.00
CA GLN A 52 -3.95 0.63 10.82
C GLN A 52 -4.30 1.78 11.77
N SER A 53 -3.28 2.59 12.15
CA SER A 53 -3.46 3.69 13.09
C SER A 53 -4.53 4.70 12.66
N VAL A 54 -4.71 4.89 11.35
CA VAL A 54 -5.74 5.77 10.80
C VAL A 54 -7.05 5.02 10.50
N GLY A 55 -7.12 3.73 10.78
CA GLY A 55 -8.32 2.93 10.63
C GLY A 55 -8.63 2.44 9.22
N SER A 56 -7.74 2.62 8.26
CA SER A 56 -7.96 2.14 6.90
C SER A 56 -6.65 1.91 6.16
N PHE A 57 -6.73 1.23 4.99
CA PHE A 57 -5.59 0.96 4.13
C PHE A 57 -4.98 2.22 3.49
N LYS A 58 -5.70 3.34 3.53
CA LYS A 58 -5.26 4.59 2.87
C LYS A 58 -3.94 5.12 3.41
N ILE A 59 -3.55 4.75 4.62
CA ILE A 59 -2.27 5.14 5.20
C ILE A 59 -1.10 4.70 4.31
N ARG A 60 -1.21 3.57 3.64
CA ARG A 60 -0.13 3.05 2.79
C ARG A 60 0.17 3.99 1.63
N ALA A 61 -0.84 4.36 0.87
CA ALA A 61 -0.68 5.29 -0.25
C ALA A 61 -0.34 6.70 0.24
N GLY A 62 -0.98 7.17 1.31
CA GLY A 62 -0.73 8.49 1.88
C GLY A 62 0.71 8.63 2.36
N SER A 63 1.22 7.67 3.12
CA SER A 63 2.60 7.69 3.61
C SER A 63 3.60 7.65 2.44
N TYR A 64 3.37 6.79 1.46
CA TYR A 64 4.24 6.70 0.30
C TYR A 64 4.28 8.01 -0.50
N ALA A 65 3.12 8.62 -0.70
CA ALA A 65 3.03 9.92 -1.40
C ALA A 65 3.83 11.00 -0.67
N LEU A 66 3.71 11.07 0.66
CA LEU A 66 4.44 12.04 1.47
C LEU A 66 5.96 11.86 1.38
N GLU A 67 6.43 10.60 1.35
CA GLU A 67 7.86 10.31 1.24
C GLU A 67 8.46 10.77 -0.09
N ASN A 68 7.63 10.94 -1.11
CA ASN A 68 8.07 11.34 -2.45
C ASN A 68 7.86 12.83 -2.74
N ILE A 69 7.31 13.59 -1.79
CA ILE A 69 7.14 15.04 -1.93
C ILE A 69 8.40 15.74 -1.44
N GLN A 70 8.89 16.72 -2.20
CA GLN A 70 10.04 17.51 -1.79
C GLN A 70 9.70 18.37 -0.58
N ILE A 71 10.65 18.51 0.34
CA ILE A 71 10.46 19.22 1.61
C ILE A 71 9.95 20.64 1.40
N GLU A 72 10.46 21.34 0.39
CA GLU A 72 10.03 22.72 0.09
C GLU A 72 8.54 22.81 -0.25
N HIS A 73 7.95 21.76 -0.81
CA HIS A 73 6.52 21.73 -1.11
C HIS A 73 5.67 21.45 0.13
N LEU A 74 6.27 20.95 1.20
CA LEU A 74 5.56 20.66 2.44
C LEU A 74 5.45 21.85 3.38
N LYS A 75 6.19 22.94 3.14
CA LYS A 75 6.22 24.11 4.01
C LYS A 75 4.85 24.75 4.22
N ASN A 76 4.01 24.72 3.21
CA ASN A 76 2.68 25.33 3.23
C ASN A 76 1.58 24.36 3.64
N GLY A 77 1.96 23.12 4.04
CA GLY A 77 1.01 22.07 4.37
C GLY A 77 0.43 21.39 3.15
N LEU A 78 -0.50 20.48 3.40
CA LEU A 78 -1.15 19.67 2.34
C LEU A 78 -2.66 19.70 2.56
N VAL A 79 -3.39 19.70 1.44
CA VAL A 79 -4.84 19.57 1.43
C VAL A 79 -5.21 18.32 0.62
N THR A 80 -6.12 17.53 1.17
CA THR A 80 -6.59 16.30 0.50
C THR A 80 -8.07 16.44 0.13
#